data_3fe3881eb9e0e922132282400ca57f28
#
_entry.id   3fe3881eb9e0e922132282400ca57f28
#
_cell.length_a   1.000
_cell.length_b   1.000
_cell.length_c   1.000
_cell.angle_alpha   90.00
_cell.angle_beta   90.00
_cell.angle_gamma   90.00
#
_symmetry.space_group_name_H-M   'P 1'
#
loop_
_entity.id
_entity.type
_entity.pdbx_description
1 polymer ?
#
loop_
_entity_poly.entity_id
_entity_poly.type
_entity_poly.pdbx_seq_one_letter_code
_entity_poly.pdbx_strand_id
1 'polypeptide(L)'
;SVPKAQGTVSLVAGMVEAIQKFGFKVAGFDAYVTTNVIRAAGVSSSASFEMLVCSIINYFFNDGAMTYINYAKAGQYAENVYWLKASGLMDQLACAVGGTILLDFSDRENPKYEKANFSFHDYDHHLVIVNTGKGHADLSEEYSEIPMEMKEAAKAAGAELLCETTLDKVLANMDKIDNDRAILRAIHFFKENERVERAAKAVEEKDGETVLKLLSESGKSSWELLQNCYPIKAYTEQKISVALALTDLFLEKLGKGICRIHGGGFAGVIMCVVPEEETEN
;
A
#
# COMPACT_ATOMS: atom_id res chain seq x y z
N SER A 1 14.39 0.30 29.25
CA SER A 1 13.28 0.44 28.29
C SER A 1 13.73 1.30 27.12
N VAL A 2 13.47 0.86 25.91
CA VAL A 2 13.76 1.63 24.69
C VAL A 2 12.68 2.72 24.55
N PRO A 3 13.05 3.98 24.28
CA PRO A 3 12.08 5.05 24.08
C PRO A 3 11.16 4.75 22.89
N LYS A 4 9.88 5.05 23.05
CA LYS A 4 8.91 5.02 21.95
C LYS A 4 9.10 6.29 21.10
N ALA A 5 9.87 6.17 20.05
CA ALA A 5 10.20 7.24 19.11
C ALA A 5 10.54 6.64 17.74
N GLN A 6 10.56 7.45 16.71
CA GLN A 6 11.05 7.00 15.40
C GLN A 6 12.54 6.63 15.47
N GLY A 7 12.94 5.65 14.69
CA GLY A 7 14.30 5.16 14.58
C GLY A 7 14.40 3.63 14.63
N THR A 8 15.49 3.11 14.10
CA THR A 8 15.70 1.66 13.93
C THR A 8 15.68 0.90 15.26
N VAL A 9 16.28 1.46 16.30
CA VAL A 9 16.34 0.81 17.63
C VAL A 9 14.94 0.63 18.23
N SER A 10 14.11 1.66 18.13
CA SER A 10 12.73 1.62 18.61
C SER A 10 11.88 0.63 17.81
N LEU A 11 12.06 0.59 16.48
CA LEU A 11 11.37 -0.35 15.59
C LEU A 11 11.70 -1.81 15.97
N VAL A 12 12.98 -2.13 16.07
CA VAL A 12 13.45 -3.48 16.46
C VAL A 12 12.95 -3.88 17.85
N ALA A 13 12.97 -2.94 18.81
CA ALA A 13 12.46 -3.21 20.15
C ALA A 13 10.96 -3.53 20.14
N GLY A 14 10.17 -2.81 19.35
CA GLY A 14 8.75 -3.10 19.17
C GLY A 14 8.49 -4.46 18.53
N MET A 15 9.28 -4.84 17.53
CA MET A 15 9.19 -6.16 16.90
C MET A 15 9.54 -7.28 17.87
N VAL A 16 10.62 -7.13 18.63
CA VAL A 16 11.04 -8.11 19.67
C VAL A 16 9.92 -8.30 20.70
N GLU A 17 9.34 -7.21 21.19
CA GLU A 17 8.22 -7.29 22.14
C GLU A 17 7.01 -8.02 21.54
N ALA A 18 6.64 -7.70 20.30
CA ALA A 18 5.52 -8.34 19.63
C ALA A 18 5.77 -9.85 19.43
N ILE A 19 6.94 -10.21 18.92
CA ILE A 19 7.32 -11.61 18.68
C ILE A 19 7.27 -12.42 19.95
N GLN A 20 7.76 -11.86 21.07
CA GLN A 20 7.68 -12.51 22.39
C GLN A 20 6.23 -12.63 22.88
N LYS A 21 5.39 -11.60 22.68
CA LYS A 21 3.96 -11.67 23.01
C LYS A 21 3.22 -12.74 22.22
N PHE A 22 3.65 -13.03 20.99
CA PHE A 22 3.10 -14.13 20.18
C PHE A 22 3.60 -15.53 20.62
N GLY A 23 4.46 -15.59 21.65
CA GLY A 23 4.97 -16.84 22.21
C GLY A 23 6.23 -17.38 21.53
N PHE A 24 6.88 -16.61 20.68
CA PHE A 24 8.10 -17.00 19.98
C PHE A 24 9.37 -16.58 20.75
N LYS A 25 10.44 -17.31 20.53
CA LYS A 25 11.74 -17.05 21.17
C LYS A 25 12.48 -15.93 20.46
N VAL A 26 13.16 -15.09 21.24
CA VAL A 26 14.10 -14.08 20.73
C VAL A 26 15.36 -14.12 21.57
N ALA A 27 16.51 -14.11 20.92
CA ALA A 27 17.82 -13.96 21.58
C ALA A 27 18.65 -12.89 20.85
N GLY A 28 19.74 -12.47 21.48
CA GLY A 28 20.66 -11.50 20.88
C GLY A 28 21.36 -12.04 19.64
N PHE A 29 21.56 -11.20 18.65
CA PHE A 29 22.34 -11.49 17.45
C PHE A 29 22.98 -10.22 16.88
N ASP A 30 24.07 -10.38 16.16
CA ASP A 30 24.71 -9.35 15.39
C ASP A 30 24.38 -9.55 13.90
N ALA A 31 24.04 -8.47 13.19
CA ALA A 31 23.72 -8.53 11.78
C ALA A 31 24.33 -7.36 11.01
N TYR A 32 24.93 -7.66 9.87
CA TYR A 32 25.32 -6.66 8.87
C TYR A 32 24.25 -6.61 7.80
N VAL A 33 23.62 -5.43 7.64
CA VAL A 33 22.48 -5.25 6.75
C VAL A 33 22.81 -4.24 5.65
N THR A 34 22.56 -4.61 4.40
CA THR A 34 22.62 -3.72 3.23
C THR A 34 21.27 -3.68 2.53
N THR A 35 20.99 -2.62 1.81
CA THR A 35 19.74 -2.50 1.05
C THR A 35 19.93 -1.62 -0.17
N ASN A 36 19.24 -1.99 -1.26
CA ASN A 36 19.05 -1.16 -2.44
C ASN A 36 17.66 -0.49 -2.45
N VAL A 37 16.81 -0.77 -1.44
CA VAL A 37 15.49 -0.15 -1.32
C VAL A 37 15.65 1.30 -0.92
N ILE A 38 15.09 2.22 -1.72
CA ILE A 38 15.17 3.66 -1.49
C ILE A 38 14.39 4.02 -0.21
N ARG A 39 15.06 4.67 0.74
CA ARG A 39 14.44 5.09 1.99
C ARG A 39 13.49 6.27 1.79
N ALA A 40 12.38 6.28 2.53
CA ALA A 40 11.39 7.37 2.58
C ALA A 40 10.81 7.77 1.21
N ALA A 41 10.85 6.89 0.22
CA ALA A 41 10.33 7.13 -1.13
C ALA A 41 8.91 6.56 -1.35
N GLY A 42 8.28 5.96 -0.32
CA GLY A 42 6.95 5.36 -0.45
C GLY A 42 6.97 3.94 -1.03
N VAL A 43 8.12 3.26 -0.99
CA VAL A 43 8.29 1.85 -1.42
C VAL A 43 8.45 0.89 -0.23
N SER A 44 7.87 1.24 0.90
CA SER A 44 7.75 0.39 2.10
C SER A 44 9.09 -0.14 2.65
N SER A 45 10.13 0.70 2.66
CA SER A 45 11.45 0.32 3.16
C SER A 45 11.45 -0.10 4.64
N SER A 46 10.54 0.45 5.47
CA SER A 46 10.36 0.00 6.87
C SER A 46 9.85 -1.43 6.92
N ALA A 47 8.76 -1.73 6.21
CA ALA A 47 8.19 -3.08 6.17
C ALA A 47 9.20 -4.11 5.64
N SER A 48 9.97 -3.78 4.61
CA SER A 48 11.05 -4.64 4.12
C SER A 48 12.08 -4.97 5.20
N PHE A 49 12.52 -3.97 5.97
CA PHE A 49 13.45 -4.18 7.08
C PHE A 49 12.82 -4.99 8.22
N GLU A 50 11.56 -4.72 8.57
CA GLU A 50 10.81 -5.47 9.57
C GLU A 50 10.73 -6.95 9.22
N MET A 51 10.41 -7.27 7.97
CA MET A 51 10.32 -8.66 7.52
C MET A 51 11.69 -9.36 7.53
N LEU A 52 12.76 -8.65 7.22
CA LEU A 52 14.12 -9.17 7.37
C LEU A 52 14.43 -9.54 8.82
N VAL A 53 14.13 -8.68 9.79
CA VAL A 53 14.34 -8.94 11.21
C VAL A 53 13.51 -10.14 11.66
N CYS A 54 12.22 -10.22 11.28
CA CYS A 54 11.38 -11.38 11.56
C CYS A 54 11.97 -12.67 10.98
N SER A 55 12.47 -12.63 9.75
CA SER A 55 13.07 -13.78 9.07
C SER A 55 14.32 -14.29 9.81
N ILE A 56 15.19 -13.38 10.25
CA ILE A 56 16.37 -13.73 11.07
C ILE A 56 15.94 -14.41 12.37
N ILE A 57 15.02 -13.81 13.12
CA ILE A 57 14.54 -14.34 14.40
C ILE A 57 13.87 -15.70 14.20
N ASN A 58 13.06 -15.85 13.16
CA ASN A 58 12.36 -17.09 12.85
C ASN A 58 13.33 -18.22 12.51
N TYR A 59 14.32 -17.92 11.66
CA TYR A 59 15.31 -18.90 11.23
C TYR A 59 16.20 -19.39 12.38
N PHE A 60 16.77 -18.46 13.17
CA PHE A 60 17.77 -18.81 14.18
C PHE A 60 17.18 -19.28 15.52
N PHE A 61 15.97 -18.88 15.87
CA PHE A 61 15.43 -19.11 17.21
C PHE A 61 14.09 -19.85 17.23
N ASN A 62 13.42 -20.05 16.08
CA ASN A 62 12.07 -20.62 16.01
C ASN A 62 11.89 -21.69 14.93
N ASP A 63 12.95 -22.17 14.31
CA ASP A 63 12.92 -23.27 13.32
C ASP A 63 11.87 -23.05 12.19
N GLY A 64 11.61 -21.80 11.81
CA GLY A 64 10.63 -21.47 10.79
C GLY A 64 9.15 -21.50 11.25
N ALA A 65 8.88 -21.59 12.55
CA ALA A 65 7.51 -21.73 13.08
C ALA A 65 6.64 -20.45 12.97
N MET A 66 7.24 -19.26 12.77
CA MET A 66 6.50 -18.03 12.57
C MET A 66 5.93 -17.97 11.15
N THR A 67 4.65 -17.64 11.04
CA THR A 67 3.99 -17.41 9.75
C THR A 67 4.22 -15.99 9.23
N TYR A 68 3.96 -15.73 7.94
CA TYR A 68 4.00 -14.37 7.38
C TYR A 68 2.98 -13.43 8.03
N ILE A 69 1.86 -13.94 8.54
CA ILE A 69 0.91 -13.16 9.34
C ILE A 69 1.56 -12.73 10.67
N ASN A 70 2.31 -13.60 11.33
CA ASN A 70 3.06 -13.23 12.54
C ASN A 70 4.08 -12.13 12.24
N TYR A 71 4.80 -12.23 11.12
CA TYR A 71 5.74 -11.20 10.69
C TYR A 71 5.04 -9.85 10.51
N ALA A 72 3.95 -9.84 9.73
CA ALA A 72 3.22 -8.62 9.42
C ALA A 72 2.63 -7.97 10.69
N LYS A 73 2.05 -8.76 11.59
CA LYS A 73 1.53 -8.28 12.87
C LYS A 73 2.63 -7.75 13.78
N ALA A 74 3.83 -8.35 13.78
CA ALA A 74 4.97 -7.85 14.56
C ALA A 74 5.45 -6.48 14.03
N GLY A 75 5.58 -6.32 12.72
CA GLY A 75 5.93 -5.05 12.09
C GLY A 75 4.87 -3.97 12.36
N GLN A 76 3.60 -4.28 12.14
CA GLN A 76 2.49 -3.37 12.44
C GLN A 76 2.49 -2.92 13.92
N TYR A 77 2.70 -3.85 14.85
CA TYR A 77 2.80 -3.54 16.27
C TYR A 77 3.94 -2.55 16.54
N ALA A 78 5.11 -2.80 15.96
CA ALA A 78 6.28 -1.94 16.14
C ALA A 78 6.03 -0.53 15.58
N GLU A 79 5.44 -0.39 14.40
CA GLU A 79 5.07 0.91 13.84
C GLU A 79 3.99 1.62 14.66
N ASN A 80 2.93 0.92 15.07
CA ASN A 80 1.80 1.54 15.76
C ASN A 80 2.14 1.91 17.22
N VAL A 81 2.85 1.03 17.94
CA VAL A 81 3.07 1.19 19.39
C VAL A 81 4.38 1.91 19.71
N TYR A 82 5.42 1.69 18.92
CA TYR A 82 6.74 2.28 19.17
C TYR A 82 7.00 3.52 18.33
N TRP A 83 6.68 3.51 17.05
CA TRP A 83 6.81 4.68 16.18
C TRP A 83 5.62 5.63 16.25
N LEU A 84 4.51 5.21 16.87
CA LEU A 84 3.26 5.96 16.97
C LEU A 84 2.72 6.36 15.58
N LYS A 85 2.94 5.49 14.60
CA LYS A 85 2.51 5.65 13.20
C LYS A 85 1.35 4.67 12.95
N ALA A 86 0.20 5.18 12.54
CA ALA A 86 -0.93 4.35 12.16
C ALA A 86 -0.61 3.58 10.87
N SER A 87 -0.31 2.30 10.98
CA SER A 87 0.03 1.41 9.87
C SER A 87 -0.95 0.25 9.76
N GLY A 88 -1.27 -0.12 8.51
CA GLY A 88 -2.01 -1.35 8.18
C GLY A 88 -1.08 -2.58 8.15
N LEU A 89 -1.53 -3.63 7.46
CA LEU A 89 -0.78 -4.89 7.29
C LEU A 89 -0.34 -5.14 5.84
N MET A 90 -0.79 -4.31 4.89
CA MET A 90 -0.60 -4.56 3.46
C MET A 90 0.87 -4.61 3.07
N ASP A 91 1.64 -3.60 3.45
CA ASP A 91 3.06 -3.48 3.11
C ASP A 91 3.88 -4.61 3.70
N GLN A 92 3.62 -4.93 4.97
CA GLN A 92 4.29 -6.01 5.67
C GLN A 92 3.99 -7.38 5.04
N LEU A 93 2.72 -7.66 4.71
CA LEU A 93 2.35 -8.91 4.05
C LEU A 93 2.95 -9.00 2.65
N ALA A 94 2.92 -7.93 1.88
CA ALA A 94 3.54 -7.90 0.56
C ALA A 94 5.05 -8.18 0.61
N CYS A 95 5.77 -7.55 1.55
CA CYS A 95 7.20 -7.78 1.75
C CYS A 95 7.51 -9.19 2.29
N ALA A 96 6.67 -9.74 3.18
CA ALA A 96 6.88 -11.06 3.75
C ALA A 96 6.66 -12.19 2.73
N VAL A 97 5.59 -12.10 1.96
CA VAL A 97 5.17 -13.15 1.02
C VAL A 97 5.94 -13.07 -0.30
N GLY A 98 6.18 -11.85 -0.77
CA GLY A 98 6.87 -11.56 -2.04
C GLY A 98 6.08 -11.96 -3.29
N GLY A 99 6.45 -11.38 -4.43
CA GLY A 99 5.76 -11.56 -5.69
C GLY A 99 4.41 -10.86 -5.75
N THR A 100 3.52 -11.33 -6.64
CA THR A 100 2.15 -10.83 -6.74
C THR A 100 1.26 -11.60 -5.78
N ILE A 101 0.46 -10.88 -4.98
CA ILE A 101 -0.43 -11.48 -4.01
C ILE A 101 -1.80 -10.80 -4.04
N LEU A 102 -2.84 -11.58 -3.78
CA LEU A 102 -4.17 -11.10 -3.46
C LEU A 102 -4.32 -11.07 -1.94
N LEU A 103 -4.69 -9.92 -1.39
CA LEU A 103 -4.94 -9.74 0.04
C LEU A 103 -6.42 -9.53 0.30
N ASP A 104 -6.97 -10.28 1.26
CA ASP A 104 -8.33 -10.15 1.74
C ASP A 104 -8.32 -9.72 3.22
N PHE A 105 -8.82 -8.52 3.48
CA PHE A 105 -8.96 -7.92 4.80
C PHE A 105 -10.40 -7.92 5.31
N SER A 106 -11.28 -8.76 4.78
CA SER A 106 -12.65 -8.92 5.27
C SER A 106 -12.69 -9.36 6.74
N ASP A 107 -11.75 -10.20 7.16
CA ASP A 107 -11.44 -10.45 8.57
C ASP A 107 -10.15 -9.69 8.95
N ARG A 108 -10.31 -8.56 9.67
CA ARG A 108 -9.20 -7.70 10.06
C ARG A 108 -8.21 -8.35 11.03
N GLU A 109 -8.72 -9.25 11.87
CA GLU A 109 -7.90 -9.97 12.84
C GLU A 109 -7.10 -11.10 12.18
N ASN A 110 -7.66 -11.69 11.12
CA ASN A 110 -7.06 -12.81 10.42
C ASN A 110 -7.11 -12.59 8.90
N PRO A 111 -6.31 -11.65 8.38
CA PRO A 111 -6.27 -11.37 6.96
C PRO A 111 -5.79 -12.61 6.20
N LYS A 112 -6.34 -12.80 5.01
CA LYS A 112 -5.97 -13.89 4.10
C LYS A 112 -5.13 -13.37 2.96
N TYR A 113 -4.27 -14.22 2.43
CA TYR A 113 -3.52 -13.91 1.22
C TYR A 113 -3.40 -15.14 0.32
N GLU A 114 -3.38 -14.89 -0.96
CA GLU A 114 -3.13 -15.90 -1.99
C GLU A 114 -2.01 -15.41 -2.89
N LYS A 115 -1.07 -16.30 -3.24
CA LYS A 115 -0.03 -15.99 -4.23
C LYS A 115 -0.63 -16.09 -5.61
N ALA A 116 -0.46 -15.05 -6.41
CA ALA A 116 -0.82 -15.03 -7.81
C ALA A 116 0.44 -15.26 -8.67
N ASN A 117 0.33 -16.17 -9.63
CA ASN A 117 1.41 -16.39 -10.58
C ASN A 117 1.32 -15.37 -11.71
N PHE A 118 1.83 -14.17 -11.45
CA PHE A 118 1.81 -13.05 -12.38
C PHE A 118 3.11 -12.25 -12.27
N SER A 119 3.67 -11.94 -13.41
CA SER A 119 4.79 -11.01 -13.59
C SER A 119 4.55 -10.14 -14.82
N PHE A 120 4.84 -8.87 -14.75
CA PHE A 120 4.80 -8.00 -15.95
C PHE A 120 5.79 -8.44 -17.02
N HIS A 121 6.90 -9.06 -16.62
CA HIS A 121 7.88 -9.65 -17.54
C HIS A 121 7.28 -10.74 -18.44
N ASP A 122 6.28 -11.50 -17.97
CA ASP A 122 5.58 -12.52 -18.78
C ASP A 122 4.79 -11.90 -19.95
N TYR A 123 4.67 -10.57 -19.97
CA TYR A 123 3.95 -9.78 -20.97
C TYR A 123 4.85 -8.72 -21.63
N ASP A 124 6.17 -8.94 -21.63
CA ASP A 124 7.19 -8.05 -22.20
C ASP A 124 7.14 -6.63 -21.63
N HIS A 125 6.86 -6.49 -20.31
CA HIS A 125 6.81 -5.22 -19.62
C HIS A 125 7.67 -5.23 -18.36
N HIS A 126 8.23 -4.06 -18.03
CA HIS A 126 8.91 -3.79 -16.76
C HIS A 126 8.07 -2.91 -15.85
N LEU A 127 8.14 -3.21 -14.55
CA LEU A 127 7.66 -2.32 -13.51
C LEU A 127 8.76 -1.31 -13.17
N VAL A 128 8.49 -0.03 -13.37
CA VAL A 128 9.41 1.08 -13.09
C VAL A 128 8.82 1.96 -11.98
N ILE A 129 9.62 2.27 -10.99
CA ILE A 129 9.26 3.20 -9.90
C ILE A 129 10.02 4.51 -10.12
N VAL A 130 9.26 5.59 -10.32
CA VAL A 130 9.81 6.94 -10.52
C VAL A 130 9.69 7.74 -9.24
N ASN A 131 10.83 8.13 -8.66
CA ASN A 131 10.86 8.97 -7.46
C ASN A 131 10.70 10.45 -7.84
N THR A 132 9.65 11.10 -7.33
CA THR A 132 9.35 12.50 -7.61
C THR A 132 10.17 13.49 -6.77
N GLY A 133 11.03 12.98 -5.88
CA GLY A 133 11.97 13.79 -5.09
C GLY A 133 11.34 14.49 -3.87
N LYS A 134 10.10 14.19 -3.48
CA LYS A 134 9.47 14.67 -2.24
C LYS A 134 9.16 13.49 -1.31
N GLY A 135 9.64 13.55 -0.07
CA GLY A 135 9.38 12.54 0.95
C GLY A 135 8.02 12.69 1.63
N HIS A 136 7.63 11.67 2.41
CA HIS A 136 6.34 11.56 3.10
C HIS A 136 6.31 12.16 4.53
N ALA A 137 7.38 12.82 5.00
CA ALA A 137 7.60 13.11 6.43
C ALA A 137 6.49 13.95 7.10
N ASP A 138 5.80 14.81 6.36
CA ASP A 138 4.84 15.78 6.91
C ASP A 138 3.39 15.57 6.43
N LEU A 139 3.02 14.36 5.99
CA LEU A 139 1.74 14.06 5.36
C LEU A 139 0.79 13.23 6.24
N SER A 140 1.04 13.19 7.54
CA SER A 140 0.23 12.38 8.48
C SER A 140 -1.24 12.81 8.52
N GLU A 141 -1.52 14.10 8.34
CA GLU A 141 -2.87 14.63 8.34
C GLU A 141 -3.63 14.16 7.09
N GLU A 142 -3.05 14.32 5.91
CA GLU A 142 -3.63 13.89 4.64
C GLU A 142 -3.92 12.39 4.63
N TYR A 143 -3.00 11.57 5.16
CA TYR A 143 -3.21 10.14 5.30
C TYR A 143 -4.35 9.79 6.25
N SER A 144 -4.50 10.53 7.35
CA SER A 144 -5.55 10.28 8.34
C SER A 144 -6.94 10.71 7.85
N GLU A 145 -7.03 11.72 6.98
CA GLU A 145 -8.27 12.20 6.40
C GLU A 145 -8.98 11.15 5.53
N ILE A 146 -8.22 10.30 4.82
CA ILE A 146 -8.81 9.26 3.96
C ILE A 146 -9.72 8.31 4.75
N PRO A 147 -9.24 7.59 5.76
CA PRO A 147 -10.10 6.68 6.53
C PRO A 147 -11.16 7.42 7.35
N MET A 148 -10.91 8.67 7.79
CA MET A 148 -11.90 9.47 8.51
C MET A 148 -13.11 9.80 7.62
N GLU A 149 -12.87 10.25 6.41
CA GLU A 149 -13.92 10.59 5.44
C GLU A 149 -14.65 9.34 4.93
N MET A 150 -13.95 8.22 4.72
CA MET A 150 -14.60 6.95 4.41
C MET A 150 -15.52 6.47 5.55
N LYS A 151 -15.16 6.70 6.82
CA LYS A 151 -16.02 6.42 7.97
C LYS A 151 -17.21 7.35 8.04
N GLU A 152 -17.06 8.62 7.68
CA GLU A 152 -18.16 9.57 7.59
C GLU A 152 -19.24 9.08 6.61
N ALA A 153 -18.82 8.67 5.41
CA ALA A 153 -19.71 8.11 4.41
C ALA A 153 -20.37 6.80 4.87
N ALA A 154 -19.63 5.93 5.55
CA ALA A 154 -20.17 4.70 6.13
C ALA A 154 -21.24 4.96 7.19
N LYS A 155 -21.00 5.93 8.09
CA LYS A 155 -21.96 6.32 9.12
C LYS A 155 -23.26 6.86 8.55
N ALA A 156 -23.21 7.65 7.50
CA ALA A 156 -24.40 8.14 6.81
C ALA A 156 -25.25 6.98 6.24
N ALA A 157 -24.61 5.89 5.84
CA ALA A 157 -25.25 4.66 5.38
C ALA A 157 -25.61 3.67 6.51
N GLY A 158 -25.44 4.06 7.78
CA GLY A 158 -25.80 3.25 8.96
C GLY A 158 -24.78 2.14 9.32
N ALA A 159 -23.51 2.31 8.93
CA ALA A 159 -22.42 1.37 9.20
C ALA A 159 -21.23 2.09 9.87
N GLU A 160 -20.29 1.36 10.45
CA GLU A 160 -19.04 1.95 10.96
C GLU A 160 -17.96 2.04 9.88
N LEU A 161 -17.95 1.08 8.97
CA LEU A 161 -16.99 0.97 7.89
C LEU A 161 -17.69 0.73 6.54
N LEU A 162 -17.07 1.16 5.45
CA LEU A 162 -17.61 0.96 4.10
C LEU A 162 -17.78 -0.52 3.72
N CYS A 163 -16.92 -1.42 4.22
CA CYS A 163 -17.06 -2.86 3.99
C CYS A 163 -18.31 -3.50 4.64
N GLU A 164 -18.98 -2.80 5.54
CA GLU A 164 -20.20 -3.23 6.24
C GLU A 164 -21.49 -2.73 5.55
N THR A 165 -21.34 -1.99 4.46
CA THR A 165 -22.46 -1.40 3.72
C THR A 165 -22.28 -1.59 2.21
N THR A 166 -23.07 -0.89 1.40
CA THR A 166 -23.00 -0.94 -0.07
C THR A 166 -22.94 0.47 -0.65
N LEU A 167 -22.43 0.59 -1.88
CA LEU A 167 -22.40 1.86 -2.59
C LEU A 167 -23.81 2.46 -2.72
N ASP A 168 -24.81 1.66 -3.05
CA ASP A 168 -26.20 2.13 -3.20
C ASP A 168 -26.74 2.74 -1.91
N LYS A 169 -26.42 2.16 -0.75
CA LYS A 169 -26.81 2.73 0.54
C LYS A 169 -26.11 4.05 0.85
N VAL A 170 -24.83 4.18 0.49
CA VAL A 170 -24.10 5.46 0.63
C VAL A 170 -24.75 6.52 -0.26
N LEU A 171 -24.98 6.19 -1.54
CA LEU A 171 -25.59 7.12 -2.50
C LEU A 171 -27.02 7.53 -2.12
N ALA A 172 -27.82 6.60 -1.57
CA ALA A 172 -29.16 6.88 -1.09
C ALA A 172 -29.21 7.80 0.16
N ASN A 173 -28.08 8.03 0.81
CA ASN A 173 -27.94 8.89 1.99
C ASN A 173 -26.94 10.04 1.81
N MET A 174 -26.62 10.39 0.56
CA MET A 174 -25.67 11.48 0.27
C MET A 174 -26.04 12.83 0.89
N ASP A 175 -27.32 13.08 1.03
CA ASP A 175 -27.87 14.29 1.66
C ASP A 175 -27.49 14.44 3.16
N LYS A 176 -27.00 13.38 3.77
CA LYS A 176 -26.51 13.34 5.16
C LYS A 176 -24.99 13.51 5.28
N ILE A 177 -24.30 13.67 4.18
CA ILE A 177 -22.84 13.80 4.12
C ILE A 177 -22.50 15.24 3.71
N ASP A 178 -21.99 16.03 4.64
CA ASP A 178 -21.63 17.43 4.38
C ASP A 178 -20.32 17.57 3.58
N ASN A 179 -19.49 16.52 3.54
CA ASN A 179 -18.20 16.52 2.88
C ASN A 179 -18.28 15.77 1.55
N ASP A 180 -18.34 16.50 0.43
CA ASP A 180 -18.38 15.91 -0.91
C ASP A 180 -17.21 14.96 -1.20
N ARG A 181 -16.02 15.25 -0.65
CA ARG A 181 -14.85 14.36 -0.81
C ARG A 181 -15.04 13.02 -0.12
N ALA A 182 -15.79 12.95 0.97
CA ALA A 182 -16.14 11.68 1.61
C ALA A 182 -16.98 10.79 0.68
N ILE A 183 -17.88 11.38 -0.09
CA ILE A 183 -18.68 10.67 -1.10
C ILE A 183 -17.78 10.13 -2.21
N LEU A 184 -16.89 10.98 -2.75
CA LEU A 184 -15.94 10.57 -3.79
C LEU A 184 -15.02 9.42 -3.34
N ARG A 185 -14.49 9.52 -2.12
CA ARG A 185 -13.64 8.48 -1.52
C ARG A 185 -14.40 7.17 -1.26
N ALA A 186 -15.67 7.25 -0.89
CA ALA A 186 -16.52 6.06 -0.77
C ALA A 186 -16.75 5.40 -2.14
N ILE A 187 -17.04 6.16 -3.19
CA ILE A 187 -17.16 5.64 -4.56
C ILE A 187 -15.85 4.96 -4.99
N HIS A 188 -14.70 5.61 -4.74
CA HIS A 188 -13.40 4.99 -5.00
C HIS A 188 -13.27 3.65 -4.31
N PHE A 189 -13.58 3.57 -3.01
CA PHE A 189 -13.47 2.33 -2.22
C PHE A 189 -14.23 1.16 -2.85
N PHE A 190 -15.51 1.33 -3.17
CA PHE A 190 -16.30 0.26 -3.76
C PHE A 190 -15.82 -0.12 -5.16
N LYS A 191 -15.51 0.88 -6.00
CA LYS A 191 -15.01 0.62 -7.35
C LYS A 191 -13.61 0.01 -7.36
N GLU A 192 -12.77 0.31 -6.38
CA GLU A 192 -11.45 -0.30 -6.25
C GLU A 192 -11.56 -1.78 -5.85
N ASN A 193 -12.45 -2.14 -4.93
CA ASN A 193 -12.70 -3.55 -4.59
C ASN A 193 -13.18 -4.35 -5.82
N GLU A 194 -14.14 -3.81 -6.61
CA GLU A 194 -14.57 -4.44 -7.87
C GLU A 194 -13.40 -4.61 -8.85
N ARG A 195 -12.48 -3.63 -8.94
CA ARG A 195 -11.29 -3.71 -9.79
C ARG A 195 -10.31 -4.78 -9.32
N VAL A 196 -10.11 -4.91 -8.01
CA VAL A 196 -9.23 -5.95 -7.44
C VAL A 196 -9.77 -7.35 -7.78
N GLU A 197 -11.07 -7.59 -7.63
CA GLU A 197 -11.69 -8.87 -8.00
C GLU A 197 -11.53 -9.18 -9.50
N ARG A 198 -11.76 -8.19 -10.36
CA ARG A 198 -11.56 -8.32 -11.80
C ARG A 198 -10.08 -8.54 -12.16
N ALA A 199 -9.15 -7.88 -11.47
CA ALA A 199 -7.73 -8.06 -11.68
C ALA A 199 -7.28 -9.47 -11.25
N ALA A 200 -7.75 -9.97 -10.10
CA ALA A 200 -7.47 -11.33 -9.67
C ALA A 200 -7.92 -12.36 -10.72
N LYS A 201 -9.14 -12.19 -11.25
CA LYS A 201 -9.65 -13.05 -12.32
C LYS A 201 -8.81 -12.94 -13.61
N ALA A 202 -8.43 -11.75 -14.03
CA ALA A 202 -7.59 -11.56 -15.20
C ALA A 202 -6.20 -12.21 -15.05
N VAL A 203 -5.64 -12.18 -13.83
CA VAL A 203 -4.40 -12.90 -13.51
C VAL A 203 -4.55 -14.41 -13.64
N GLU A 204 -5.65 -14.99 -13.13
CA GLU A 204 -5.96 -16.42 -13.29
C GLU A 204 -6.11 -16.82 -14.76
N GLU A 205 -6.76 -15.96 -15.56
CA GLU A 205 -6.98 -16.14 -16.99
C GLU A 205 -5.74 -15.82 -17.84
N LYS A 206 -4.65 -15.36 -17.22
CA LYS A 206 -3.40 -14.90 -17.88
C LYS A 206 -3.65 -13.77 -18.89
N ASP A 207 -4.59 -12.88 -18.59
CA ASP A 207 -4.94 -11.71 -19.39
C ASP A 207 -4.20 -10.47 -18.86
N GLY A 208 -2.93 -10.33 -19.22
CA GLY A 208 -2.08 -9.21 -18.82
C GLY A 208 -2.57 -7.85 -19.34
N GLU A 209 -3.21 -7.81 -20.50
CA GLU A 209 -3.77 -6.59 -21.09
C GLU A 209 -4.89 -6.05 -20.19
N THR A 210 -5.82 -6.90 -19.75
CA THR A 210 -6.86 -6.52 -18.81
C THR A 210 -6.26 -6.08 -17.46
N VAL A 211 -5.21 -6.74 -16.95
CA VAL A 211 -4.52 -6.29 -15.72
C VAL A 211 -3.98 -4.88 -15.88
N LEU A 212 -3.27 -4.57 -16.97
CA LEU A 212 -2.75 -3.21 -17.24
C LEU A 212 -3.87 -2.18 -17.34
N LYS A 213 -4.95 -2.50 -18.04
CA LYS A 213 -6.13 -1.63 -18.14
C LYS A 213 -6.74 -1.32 -16.76
N LEU A 214 -6.92 -2.33 -15.91
CA LEU A 214 -7.46 -2.16 -14.56
C LEU A 214 -6.53 -1.35 -13.66
N LEU A 215 -5.22 -1.50 -13.78
CA LEU A 215 -4.24 -0.66 -13.08
C LEU A 215 -4.32 0.81 -13.52
N SER A 216 -4.50 1.07 -14.82
CA SER A 216 -4.73 2.43 -15.34
C SER A 216 -6.02 3.02 -14.81
N GLU A 217 -7.13 2.27 -14.83
CA GLU A 217 -8.43 2.69 -14.26
C GLU A 217 -8.30 2.99 -12.76
N SER A 218 -7.55 2.19 -12.00
CA SER A 218 -7.26 2.42 -10.59
C SER A 218 -6.47 3.71 -10.37
N GLY A 219 -5.47 3.99 -11.21
CA GLY A 219 -4.71 5.24 -11.17
C GLY A 219 -5.60 6.47 -11.40
N LYS A 220 -6.47 6.43 -12.40
CA LYS A 220 -7.46 7.50 -12.66
C LYS A 220 -8.42 7.68 -11.49
N SER A 221 -8.96 6.60 -10.95
CA SER A 221 -9.83 6.64 -9.77
C SER A 221 -9.11 7.20 -8.53
N SER A 222 -7.83 6.90 -8.36
CA SER A 222 -7.02 7.50 -7.29
C SER A 222 -6.90 9.02 -7.46
N TRP A 223 -6.67 9.50 -8.66
CA TRP A 223 -6.57 10.94 -8.92
C TRP A 223 -7.91 11.66 -8.78
N GLU A 224 -8.95 11.14 -9.42
CA GLU A 224 -10.25 11.80 -9.54
C GLU A 224 -11.09 11.69 -8.26
N LEU A 225 -11.12 10.51 -7.63
CA LEU A 225 -12.04 10.17 -6.55
C LEU A 225 -11.35 10.10 -5.18
N LEU A 226 -10.25 9.36 -5.05
CA LEU A 226 -9.50 9.30 -3.79
C LEU A 226 -8.80 10.62 -3.49
N GLN A 227 -8.33 11.30 -4.53
CA GLN A 227 -7.66 12.61 -4.47
C GLN A 227 -6.42 12.58 -3.59
N ASN A 228 -5.52 11.63 -3.87
CA ASN A 228 -4.27 11.45 -3.15
C ASN A 228 -3.02 11.78 -3.98
N CYS A 229 -3.15 12.49 -5.12
CA CYS A 229 -2.01 12.86 -5.96
C CYS A 229 -1.26 14.11 -5.48
N TYR A 230 -1.87 14.94 -4.63
CA TYR A 230 -1.23 16.10 -4.02
C TYR A 230 -1.94 16.49 -2.72
N PRO A 231 -1.24 17.12 -1.76
CA PRO A 231 -1.85 17.63 -0.53
C PRO A 231 -2.66 18.90 -0.82
N ILE A 232 -3.91 18.97 -0.37
CA ILE A 232 -4.80 20.12 -0.62
C ILE A 232 -4.24 21.40 -0.01
N LYS A 233 -3.64 21.33 1.17
CA LYS A 233 -3.01 22.49 1.84
C LYS A 233 -1.80 23.06 1.09
N ALA A 234 -1.19 22.25 0.22
CA ALA A 234 -0.06 22.64 -0.62
C ALA A 234 -0.37 22.41 -2.11
N TYR A 235 -1.50 22.94 -2.57
CA TYR A 235 -2.01 22.71 -3.93
C TYR A 235 -1.07 23.12 -5.06
N THR A 236 -0.06 23.91 -4.80
CA THR A 236 1.01 24.27 -5.75
C THR A 236 2.13 23.23 -5.82
N GLU A 237 2.17 22.27 -4.90
CA GLU A 237 3.21 21.25 -4.81
C GLU A 237 2.71 19.91 -5.38
N GLN A 238 2.61 19.81 -6.70
CA GLN A 238 2.01 18.69 -7.41
C GLN A 238 3.02 17.85 -8.20
N LYS A 239 4.15 17.50 -7.61
CA LYS A 239 5.20 16.73 -8.29
C LYS A 239 4.72 15.37 -8.82
N ILE A 240 3.87 14.66 -8.06
CA ILE A 240 3.25 13.41 -8.53
C ILE A 240 2.38 13.66 -9.74
N SER A 241 1.48 14.66 -9.70
CA SER A 241 0.60 14.99 -10.82
C SER A 241 1.39 15.37 -12.07
N VAL A 242 2.47 16.14 -11.91
CA VAL A 242 3.37 16.49 -13.02
C VAL A 242 4.05 15.24 -13.58
N ALA A 243 4.58 14.37 -12.72
CA ALA A 243 5.23 13.14 -13.15
C ALA A 243 4.25 12.22 -13.90
N LEU A 244 3.02 12.05 -13.38
CA LEU A 244 1.98 11.28 -14.06
C LEU A 244 1.64 11.87 -15.42
N ALA A 245 1.40 13.19 -15.51
CA ALA A 245 1.05 13.84 -16.76
C ALA A 245 2.15 13.73 -17.81
N LEU A 246 3.42 13.90 -17.43
CA LEU A 246 4.56 13.75 -18.35
C LEU A 246 4.72 12.30 -18.82
N THR A 247 4.52 11.35 -17.92
CA THR A 247 4.58 9.91 -18.26
C THR A 247 3.42 9.52 -19.18
N ASP A 248 2.19 10.00 -18.91
CA ASP A 248 1.05 9.75 -19.78
C ASP A 248 1.29 10.27 -21.21
N LEU A 249 1.83 11.48 -21.35
CA LEU A 249 2.21 12.03 -22.68
C LEU A 249 3.24 11.17 -23.42
N PHE A 250 4.16 10.54 -22.70
CA PHE A 250 5.12 9.59 -23.27
C PHE A 250 4.41 8.30 -23.69
N LEU A 251 3.61 7.71 -22.80
CA LEU A 251 2.90 6.45 -23.05
C LEU A 251 1.84 6.57 -24.16
N GLU A 252 1.18 7.72 -24.29
CA GLU A 252 0.26 8.01 -25.40
C GLU A 252 0.97 7.91 -26.77
N LYS A 253 2.20 8.40 -26.87
CA LYS A 253 3.01 8.28 -28.11
C LYS A 253 3.39 6.85 -28.41
N LEU A 254 3.64 6.04 -27.37
CA LEU A 254 3.95 4.62 -27.52
C LEU A 254 2.70 3.78 -27.85
N GLY A 255 1.52 4.24 -27.44
CA GLY A 255 0.26 3.50 -27.57
C GLY A 255 0.15 2.29 -26.64
N LYS A 256 1.04 2.13 -25.67
CA LYS A 256 1.09 1.02 -24.71
C LYS A 256 1.80 1.41 -23.41
N GLY A 257 1.57 0.63 -22.34
CA GLY A 257 2.06 0.93 -21.01
C GLY A 257 1.04 1.71 -20.18
N ILE A 258 1.30 1.82 -18.90
CA ILE A 258 0.46 2.58 -17.94
C ILE A 258 1.32 3.29 -16.91
N CYS A 259 0.80 4.36 -16.32
CA CYS A 259 1.33 4.89 -15.07
C CYS A 259 0.21 5.19 -14.08
N ARG A 260 0.59 5.20 -12.81
CA ARG A 260 -0.31 5.54 -11.72
C ARG A 260 0.46 6.00 -10.48
N ILE A 261 -0.23 6.67 -9.58
CA ILE A 261 0.30 6.89 -8.23
C ILE A 261 0.53 5.56 -7.53
N HIS A 262 1.59 5.48 -6.72
CA HIS A 262 1.93 4.30 -5.94
C HIS A 262 1.79 4.56 -4.43
N GLY A 263 1.29 3.56 -3.70
CA GLY A 263 1.11 3.64 -2.25
C GLY A 263 0.05 4.65 -1.82
N GLY A 264 0.24 5.24 -0.63
CA GLY A 264 -0.70 6.19 -0.04
C GLY A 264 -0.83 7.52 -0.76
N GLY A 265 0.12 7.86 -1.61
CA GLY A 265 0.07 9.08 -2.40
C GLY A 265 0.57 10.34 -1.70
N PHE A 266 0.08 11.50 -2.13
CA PHE A 266 0.42 12.86 -1.73
C PHE A 266 1.86 13.28 -2.02
N ALA A 267 2.84 12.37 -1.93
CA ALA A 267 4.24 12.53 -2.29
C ALA A 267 4.89 11.17 -2.59
N GLY A 268 6.15 11.14 -2.90
CA GLY A 268 6.96 9.92 -3.06
C GLY A 268 7.11 9.49 -4.51
N VAL A 269 6.47 8.43 -4.92
CA VAL A 269 6.73 7.78 -6.21
C VAL A 269 5.47 7.58 -7.03
N ILE A 270 5.65 7.45 -8.35
CA ILE A 270 4.67 6.87 -9.26
C ILE A 270 5.16 5.50 -9.71
N MET A 271 4.22 4.64 -10.07
CA MET A 271 4.45 3.34 -10.65
C MET A 271 4.14 3.41 -12.14
N CYS A 272 5.07 2.93 -12.95
CA CYS A 272 4.88 2.80 -14.39
C CYS A 272 5.07 1.34 -14.79
N VAL A 273 4.28 0.87 -15.74
CA VAL A 273 4.49 -0.41 -16.39
C VAL A 273 4.71 -0.11 -17.86
N VAL A 274 5.92 -0.32 -18.31
CA VAL A 274 6.38 0.07 -19.65
C VAL A 274 6.89 -1.15 -20.43
N PRO A 275 6.80 -1.14 -21.76
CA PRO A 275 7.42 -2.18 -22.55
C PRO A 275 8.92 -2.33 -22.25
N GLU A 276 9.45 -3.55 -22.25
CA GLU A 276 10.86 -3.81 -21.93
C GLU A 276 11.82 -2.99 -22.79
N GLU A 277 11.54 -2.87 -24.10
CA GLU A 277 12.36 -2.12 -25.06
C GLU A 277 12.39 -0.60 -24.79
N GLU A 278 11.46 -0.08 -23.99
CA GLU A 278 11.32 1.35 -23.68
C GLU A 278 11.83 1.73 -22.28
N THR A 279 12.35 0.78 -21.52
CA THR A 279 12.75 0.98 -20.12
C THR A 279 13.86 2.02 -19.93
N GLU A 280 14.73 2.19 -20.94
CA GLU A 280 15.85 3.15 -20.89
C GLU A 280 15.50 4.53 -21.46
N ASN A 281 14.32 4.70 -22.05
CA ASN A 281 13.82 5.96 -22.61
C ASN A 281 13.00 6.75 -21.60
#